data_b583ce3420a48a47b0cc1750ec78c69f
#
_entry.id   b583ce3420a48a47b0cc1750ec78c69f
#
_cell.length_a   1.000
_cell.length_b   1.000
_cell.length_c   1.000
_cell.angle_alpha   90.00
_cell.angle_beta   90.00
_cell.angle_gamma   90.00
#
_symmetry.space_group_name_H-M   'P 1'
#
loop_
_entity.id
_entity.type
_entity.pdbx_description
1 polymer ?
#
loop_
_entity_poly.entity_id
_entity_poly.type
_entity_poly.pdbx_seq_one_letter_code
_entity_poly.pdbx_strand_id
1 'polypeptide(L)'
;MAENNFSLQKTLTMLLDEKKYHSLRDILSTMNPADIAAIFDDLDQACLPLLFRLLPKELAAETFVEMEPEAQELLIRGFSDSELKEVIDELYVDDAVDIVEEMPANVVQRILSQAEPDMRKQINEILRYPEDSAGSIMTTEYVSLRPNMTVEEAILRIRRTGIDKETIYTCYVTRGHKLIGLTSVKDLLLCEDDDATIESIMQEHVITVSTLDDKEQVAQMFSKYNFLALPVVDTEDRLVGIVTFDDAMDVMEDEATEDMEKMAAMLPSEHPYMRSTPIEIWKNRIPWLLLLMVSATLTGIVITRFENSLAALPCLTAFIPMLMDTGGNSGSQACVSIIRGISLNEIEFRDLGRVVWKEIRVSVLCGVCLAIACFAKIIVVDMLLLKSESVTYLVAFVVCATMAVTVCLAKIVGSTLPLLAKKLGFDPAVMASPIITTIVDFLSLLVYFAFATAILGIG
;
A
#
# COMPACT_ATOMS: atom_id res chain seq x y z
N MET A 1 22.06 5.69 10.35
CA MET A 1 21.76 4.29 10.54
C MET A 1 22.60 3.39 9.63
N ALA A 2 22.61 3.50 8.31
CA ALA A 2 23.36 2.60 7.40
C ALA A 2 24.87 2.42 7.70
N GLU A 3 25.61 3.48 8.11
CA GLU A 3 27.04 3.35 8.46
C GLU A 3 27.28 2.56 9.76
N ASN A 4 26.34 2.64 10.71
CA ASN A 4 26.44 1.88 11.97
C ASN A 4 26.15 0.38 11.73
N ASN A 5 25.15 0.05 10.91
CA ASN A 5 24.81 -1.33 10.57
C ASN A 5 25.96 -2.01 9.82
N PHE A 6 26.60 -1.34 8.86
CA PHE A 6 27.75 -1.89 8.15
C PHE A 6 28.96 -2.16 9.08
N SER A 7 29.20 -1.29 10.05
CA SER A 7 30.25 -1.49 11.06
C SER A 7 29.95 -2.66 11.98
N LEU A 8 28.68 -2.83 12.37
CA LEU A 8 28.21 -3.89 13.25
C LEU A 8 28.23 -5.25 12.53
N GLN A 9 27.71 -5.33 11.32
CA GLN A 9 27.77 -6.50 10.45
C GLN A 9 29.20 -7.03 10.30
N LYS A 10 30.16 -6.13 10.02
CA LYS A 10 31.58 -6.49 9.91
C LYS A 10 32.14 -7.03 11.24
N THR A 11 31.70 -6.46 12.36
CA THR A 11 32.11 -6.92 13.69
C THR A 11 31.54 -8.30 13.98
N LEU A 12 30.26 -8.54 13.67
CA LEU A 12 29.64 -9.85 13.87
C LEU A 12 30.29 -10.92 12.99
N THR A 13 30.57 -10.61 11.72
CA THR A 13 31.29 -11.53 10.82
C THR A 13 32.68 -11.87 11.36
N MET A 14 33.43 -10.89 11.86
CA MET A 14 34.76 -11.11 12.45
C MET A 14 34.67 -11.99 13.71
N LEU A 15 33.70 -11.74 14.57
CA LEU A 15 33.48 -12.55 15.77
C LEU A 15 33.05 -13.98 15.45
N LEU A 16 32.29 -14.15 14.38
CA LEU A 16 31.88 -15.46 13.86
C LEU A 16 33.07 -16.25 13.34
N ASP A 17 33.96 -15.63 12.54
CA ASP A 17 35.20 -16.23 12.03
C ASP A 17 36.15 -16.63 13.17
N GLU A 18 36.21 -15.78 14.21
CA GLU A 18 36.99 -16.05 15.42
C GLU A 18 36.31 -17.04 16.38
N LYS A 19 35.11 -17.54 16.07
CA LYS A 19 34.29 -18.45 16.90
C LYS A 19 34.01 -17.92 18.31
N LYS A 20 33.88 -16.60 18.48
CA LYS A 20 33.61 -15.94 19.76
C LYS A 20 32.10 -15.89 20.06
N TYR A 21 31.48 -17.04 20.16
CA TYR A 21 30.00 -17.18 20.30
C TYR A 21 29.41 -16.49 21.53
N HIS A 22 30.17 -16.41 22.65
CA HIS A 22 29.71 -15.66 23.83
C HIS A 22 29.57 -14.17 23.55
N SER A 23 30.55 -13.56 22.90
CA SER A 23 30.52 -12.14 22.56
C SER A 23 29.40 -11.85 21.52
N LEU A 24 29.21 -12.78 20.57
CA LEU A 24 28.10 -12.69 19.60
C LEU A 24 26.76 -12.70 20.32
N ARG A 25 26.53 -13.66 21.22
CA ARG A 25 25.31 -13.75 22.02
C ARG A 25 25.07 -12.50 22.85
N ASP A 26 26.10 -11.99 23.52
CA ASP A 26 25.98 -10.80 24.37
C ASP A 26 25.59 -9.56 23.54
N ILE A 27 26.14 -9.40 22.33
CA ILE A 27 25.80 -8.30 21.43
C ILE A 27 24.34 -8.47 20.94
N LEU A 28 24.00 -9.63 20.36
CA LEU A 28 22.69 -9.89 19.80
C LEU A 28 21.57 -9.75 20.86
N SER A 29 21.83 -10.20 22.11
CA SER A 29 20.84 -10.10 23.20
C SER A 29 20.53 -8.66 23.64
N THR A 30 21.26 -7.66 23.18
CA THR A 30 21.01 -6.24 23.47
C THR A 30 20.41 -5.47 22.32
N MET A 31 20.19 -6.12 21.19
CA MET A 31 19.67 -5.51 19.97
C MET A 31 18.15 -5.68 19.88
N ASN A 32 17.54 -4.82 19.06
CA ASN A 32 16.13 -4.95 18.71
C ASN A 32 15.94 -6.11 17.69
N PRO A 33 14.86 -6.90 17.78
CA PRO A 33 14.55 -7.99 16.85
C PRO A 33 14.63 -7.60 15.37
N ALA A 34 14.03 -6.49 14.98
CA ALA A 34 14.06 -5.99 13.61
C ALA A 34 15.48 -5.65 13.11
N ASP A 35 16.35 -5.09 13.99
CA ASP A 35 17.75 -4.83 13.65
C ASP A 35 18.54 -6.14 13.48
N ILE A 36 18.22 -7.17 14.28
CA ILE A 36 18.86 -8.50 14.17
C ILE A 36 18.43 -9.15 12.84
N ALA A 37 17.14 -9.13 12.52
CA ALA A 37 16.59 -9.66 11.28
C ALA A 37 17.25 -9.02 10.06
N ALA A 38 17.31 -7.70 10.00
CA ALA A 38 17.96 -6.96 8.92
C ALA A 38 19.46 -7.33 8.75
N ILE A 39 20.18 -7.61 9.85
CA ILE A 39 21.56 -8.07 9.77
C ILE A 39 21.63 -9.52 9.27
N PHE A 40 20.72 -10.37 9.70
CA PHE A 40 20.67 -11.78 9.30
C PHE A 40 20.41 -11.94 7.81
N ASP A 41 19.56 -11.09 7.24
CA ASP A 41 19.27 -11.06 5.80
C ASP A 41 20.49 -10.68 4.95
N ASP A 42 21.38 -9.86 5.49
CA ASP A 42 22.62 -9.44 4.83
C ASP A 42 23.78 -10.43 4.98
N LEU A 43 23.66 -11.45 5.85
CA LEU A 43 24.72 -12.43 6.12
C LEU A 43 24.63 -13.64 5.19
N ASP A 44 25.75 -14.43 5.15
CA ASP A 44 25.76 -15.71 4.44
C ASP A 44 24.77 -16.69 5.06
N GLN A 45 23.83 -17.16 4.25
CA GLN A 45 22.78 -18.12 4.62
C GLN A 45 23.33 -19.36 5.35
N ALA A 46 24.57 -19.74 5.09
CA ALA A 46 25.22 -20.88 5.77
C ALA A 46 25.44 -20.64 7.26
N CYS A 47 25.54 -19.39 7.70
CA CYS A 47 25.79 -18.99 9.10
C CYS A 47 24.50 -18.75 9.88
N LEU A 48 23.39 -18.51 9.19
CA LEU A 48 22.12 -18.12 9.76
C LEU A 48 21.59 -19.08 10.85
N PRO A 49 21.53 -20.41 10.65
CA PRO A 49 21.04 -21.32 11.69
C PRO A 49 21.91 -21.33 12.95
N LEU A 50 23.21 -21.04 12.81
CA LEU A 50 24.12 -20.98 13.95
C LEU A 50 23.87 -19.71 14.78
N LEU A 51 23.75 -18.56 14.12
CA LEU A 51 23.50 -17.27 14.76
C LEU A 51 22.13 -17.24 15.44
N PHE A 52 21.11 -17.77 14.77
CA PHE A 52 19.77 -17.88 15.32
C PHE A 52 19.74 -18.69 16.64
N ARG A 53 20.46 -19.81 16.70
CA ARG A 53 20.60 -20.63 17.93
C ARG A 53 21.31 -19.93 19.08
N LEU A 54 21.96 -18.79 18.86
CA LEU A 54 22.59 -18.00 19.93
C LEU A 54 21.59 -17.07 20.62
N LEU A 55 20.44 -16.79 20.00
CA LEU A 55 19.43 -15.92 20.56
C LEU A 55 18.71 -16.58 21.76
N PRO A 56 18.31 -15.80 22.78
CA PRO A 56 17.30 -16.24 23.75
C PRO A 56 15.97 -16.58 23.04
N LYS A 57 15.14 -17.47 23.62
CA LYS A 57 13.95 -17.98 22.96
C LYS A 57 12.96 -16.90 22.53
N GLU A 58 12.58 -16.01 23.46
CA GLU A 58 11.69 -14.88 23.18
C GLU A 58 12.23 -14.01 22.06
N LEU A 59 13.49 -13.56 22.18
CA LEU A 59 14.14 -12.75 21.14
C LEU A 59 14.30 -13.49 19.81
N ALA A 60 14.45 -14.81 19.83
CA ALA A 60 14.52 -15.62 18.62
C ALA A 60 13.19 -15.66 17.89
N ALA A 61 12.06 -15.80 18.60
CA ALA A 61 10.71 -15.78 18.02
C ALA A 61 10.40 -14.38 17.44
N GLU A 62 10.60 -13.32 18.21
CA GLU A 62 10.42 -11.94 17.73
C GLU A 62 11.32 -11.64 16.51
N THR A 63 12.59 -12.07 16.52
CA THR A 63 13.48 -11.91 15.35
C THR A 63 13.00 -12.73 14.14
N PHE A 64 12.42 -13.91 14.39
CA PHE A 64 11.96 -14.79 13.33
C PHE A 64 10.80 -14.19 12.54
N VAL A 65 9.88 -13.50 13.21
CA VAL A 65 8.75 -12.78 12.58
C VAL A 65 9.27 -11.68 11.66
N GLU A 66 10.23 -10.91 12.12
CA GLU A 66 10.83 -9.79 11.37
C GLU A 66 11.73 -10.21 10.19
N MET A 67 12.00 -11.53 10.05
CA MET A 67 12.85 -12.03 8.97
C MET A 67 12.07 -12.22 7.68
N GLU A 68 12.76 -12.04 6.58
CA GLU A 68 12.19 -12.29 5.26
C GLU A 68 11.82 -13.77 5.03
N PRO A 69 10.79 -14.07 4.22
CA PRO A 69 10.27 -15.42 4.02
C PRO A 69 11.30 -16.46 3.60
N GLU A 70 12.28 -16.09 2.76
CA GLU A 70 13.32 -17.02 2.31
C GLU A 70 14.27 -17.43 3.45
N ALA A 71 14.58 -16.49 4.35
CA ALA A 71 15.40 -16.75 5.53
C ALA A 71 14.65 -17.60 6.55
N GLN A 72 13.36 -17.33 6.73
CA GLN A 72 12.45 -18.13 7.55
C GLN A 72 12.34 -19.56 6.98
N GLU A 73 12.10 -19.73 5.69
CA GLU A 73 12.03 -21.05 5.03
C GLU A 73 13.34 -21.84 5.23
N LEU A 74 14.49 -21.18 5.09
CA LEU A 74 15.80 -21.80 5.30
C LEU A 74 15.96 -22.28 6.73
N LEU A 75 15.58 -21.48 7.72
CA LEU A 75 15.61 -21.84 9.13
C LEU A 75 14.65 -23.00 9.44
N ILE A 76 13.40 -22.90 8.98
CA ILE A 76 12.39 -23.97 9.16
C ILE A 76 12.90 -25.30 8.62
N ARG A 77 13.53 -25.30 7.44
CA ARG A 77 14.11 -26.51 6.85
C ARG A 77 15.30 -27.05 7.63
N GLY A 78 16.06 -26.16 8.29
CA GLY A 78 17.26 -26.49 9.06
C GLY A 78 17.00 -26.85 10.53
N PHE A 79 15.81 -26.54 11.06
CA PHE A 79 15.44 -26.86 12.43
C PHE A 79 15.13 -28.35 12.63
N SER A 80 15.40 -28.86 13.81
CA SER A 80 14.76 -30.08 14.32
C SER A 80 13.29 -29.81 14.64
N ASP A 81 12.51 -30.86 14.76
CA ASP A 81 11.08 -30.71 15.09
C ASP A 81 10.86 -30.06 16.46
N SER A 82 11.79 -30.27 17.42
CA SER A 82 11.75 -29.61 18.71
C SER A 82 12.11 -28.12 18.66
N GLU A 83 13.08 -27.74 17.82
CA GLU A 83 13.44 -26.33 17.64
C GLU A 83 12.29 -25.57 16.93
N LEU A 84 11.73 -26.16 15.89
CA LEU A 84 10.57 -25.58 15.20
C LEU A 84 9.37 -25.40 16.13
N LYS A 85 9.07 -26.42 16.95
CA LYS A 85 8.01 -26.31 17.95
C LYS A 85 8.28 -25.18 18.94
N GLU A 86 9.51 -25.05 19.46
CA GLU A 86 9.86 -23.98 20.39
C GLU A 86 9.70 -22.58 19.81
N VAL A 87 9.96 -22.38 18.52
CA VAL A 87 9.74 -21.11 17.85
C VAL A 87 8.24 -20.86 17.68
N ILE A 88 7.48 -21.83 17.16
CA ILE A 88 6.05 -21.68 16.89
C ILE A 88 5.26 -21.44 18.18
N ASP A 89 5.63 -22.09 19.30
CA ASP A 89 4.93 -21.95 20.59
C ASP A 89 5.12 -20.56 21.22
N GLU A 90 6.08 -19.75 20.77
CA GLU A 90 6.35 -18.36 21.22
C GLU A 90 5.74 -17.31 20.26
N LEU A 91 5.24 -17.71 19.07
CA LEU A 91 4.62 -16.79 18.11
C LEU A 91 3.19 -16.46 18.49
N TYR A 92 2.74 -15.27 18.16
CA TYR A 92 1.33 -14.92 18.14
C TYR A 92 0.62 -15.57 16.93
N VAL A 93 -0.70 -15.65 16.99
CA VAL A 93 -1.48 -16.41 15.99
C VAL A 93 -1.48 -15.74 14.64
N ASP A 94 -1.54 -14.41 14.57
CA ASP A 94 -1.42 -13.58 13.38
C ASP A 94 -0.07 -13.76 12.69
N ASP A 95 1.05 -13.60 13.44
CA ASP A 95 2.40 -13.86 12.94
C ASP A 95 2.54 -15.27 12.35
N ALA A 96 1.96 -16.26 13.02
CA ALA A 96 1.99 -17.64 12.54
C ALA A 96 1.13 -17.84 11.28
N VAL A 97 0.07 -17.05 11.09
CA VAL A 97 -0.75 -17.05 9.87
C VAL A 97 0.03 -16.44 8.72
N ASP A 98 0.66 -15.27 8.92
CA ASP A 98 1.44 -14.58 7.90
C ASP A 98 2.58 -15.46 7.39
N ILE A 99 3.33 -16.10 8.31
CA ILE A 99 4.36 -17.07 7.95
C ILE A 99 3.79 -18.24 7.13
N VAL A 100 2.61 -18.75 7.50
CA VAL A 100 1.98 -19.87 6.79
C VAL A 100 1.50 -19.46 5.39
N GLU A 101 1.00 -18.25 5.20
CA GLU A 101 0.56 -17.74 3.90
C GLU A 101 1.72 -17.60 2.91
N GLU A 102 2.88 -17.19 3.39
CA GLU A 102 4.08 -16.98 2.57
C GLU A 102 4.87 -18.26 2.26
N MET A 103 4.62 -19.37 3.02
CA MET A 103 5.42 -20.57 2.92
C MET A 103 4.92 -21.58 1.88
N PRO A 104 5.84 -22.32 1.21
CA PRO A 104 5.48 -23.44 0.36
C PRO A 104 4.70 -24.53 1.10
N ALA A 105 3.73 -25.17 0.46
CA ALA A 105 2.80 -26.14 1.05
C ALA A 105 3.45 -27.26 1.89
N ASN A 106 4.67 -27.70 1.53
CA ASN A 106 5.42 -28.69 2.30
C ASN A 106 5.97 -28.15 3.63
N VAL A 107 6.29 -26.85 3.68
CA VAL A 107 6.74 -26.14 4.88
C VAL A 107 5.54 -25.88 5.78
N VAL A 108 4.43 -25.38 5.23
CA VAL A 108 3.15 -25.21 5.91
C VAL A 108 2.72 -26.47 6.64
N GLN A 109 2.76 -27.63 5.94
CA GLN A 109 2.41 -28.91 6.54
C GLN A 109 3.31 -29.24 7.73
N ARG A 110 4.59 -28.90 7.65
CA ARG A 110 5.54 -29.12 8.76
C ARG A 110 5.24 -28.21 9.94
N ILE A 111 5.03 -26.91 9.71
CA ILE A 111 4.64 -25.93 10.74
C ILE A 111 3.39 -26.42 11.47
N LEU A 112 2.30 -26.66 10.73
CA LEU A 112 1.04 -27.10 11.30
C LEU A 112 1.12 -28.44 12.04
N SER A 113 2.08 -29.32 11.70
CA SER A 113 2.29 -30.59 12.40
C SER A 113 2.95 -30.42 13.76
N GLN A 114 3.76 -29.38 13.94
CA GLN A 114 4.48 -29.09 15.18
C GLN A 114 3.69 -28.15 16.11
N ALA A 115 2.82 -27.29 15.54
CA ALA A 115 1.98 -26.36 16.29
C ALA A 115 1.04 -27.08 17.26
N GLU A 116 0.79 -26.48 18.42
CA GLU A 116 -0.18 -26.95 19.39
C GLU A 116 -1.60 -27.07 18.80
N PRO A 117 -2.45 -27.99 19.29
CA PRO A 117 -3.78 -28.21 18.70
C PRO A 117 -4.67 -26.97 18.68
N ASP A 118 -4.58 -26.13 19.70
CA ASP A 118 -5.38 -24.91 19.81
C ASP A 118 -4.86 -23.83 18.84
N MET A 119 -3.56 -23.61 18.76
CA MET A 119 -2.93 -22.70 17.80
C MET A 119 -3.21 -23.14 16.35
N ARG A 120 -3.03 -24.41 16.04
CA ARG A 120 -3.38 -24.96 14.72
C ARG A 120 -4.83 -24.71 14.33
N LYS A 121 -5.75 -24.81 15.30
CA LYS A 121 -7.17 -24.55 15.07
C LYS A 121 -7.39 -23.06 14.75
N GLN A 122 -6.75 -22.17 15.49
CA GLN A 122 -6.86 -20.72 15.30
C GLN A 122 -6.27 -20.30 13.94
N ILE A 123 -5.06 -20.77 13.58
CA ILE A 123 -4.48 -20.56 12.26
C ILE A 123 -5.45 -20.99 11.14
N ASN A 124 -5.98 -22.23 11.22
CA ASN A 124 -6.94 -22.73 10.22
C ASN A 124 -8.29 -21.99 10.24
N GLU A 125 -8.64 -21.29 11.28
CA GLU A 125 -9.84 -20.47 11.38
C GLU A 125 -9.62 -19.12 10.69
N ILE A 126 -8.48 -18.47 10.92
CA ILE A 126 -8.10 -17.20 10.31
C ILE A 126 -7.90 -17.37 8.80
N LEU A 127 -7.17 -18.38 8.34
CA LEU A 127 -6.96 -18.70 6.92
C LEU A 127 -8.26 -18.96 6.10
N ARG A 128 -9.42 -18.97 6.72
CA ARG A 128 -10.71 -19.08 6.01
C ARG A 128 -11.30 -17.73 5.63
N TYR A 129 -10.85 -16.67 6.26
CA TYR A 129 -11.29 -15.33 5.90
C TYR A 129 -10.69 -14.92 4.57
N PRO A 130 -11.35 -14.04 3.81
CA PRO A 130 -10.76 -13.46 2.61
C PRO A 130 -9.46 -12.71 2.93
N GLU A 131 -8.45 -12.84 2.10
CA GLU A 131 -7.11 -12.24 2.25
C GLU A 131 -7.12 -10.72 2.50
N ASP A 132 -8.06 -9.99 1.84
CA ASP A 132 -8.20 -8.54 2.00
C ASP A 132 -9.23 -8.15 3.07
N SER A 133 -9.43 -8.96 4.11
CA SER A 133 -10.44 -8.69 5.15
C SER A 133 -9.83 -8.44 6.52
N ALA A 134 -10.57 -7.76 7.41
CA ALA A 134 -10.18 -7.60 8.81
C ALA A 134 -9.96 -8.96 9.54
N GLY A 135 -10.62 -10.01 9.05
CA GLY A 135 -10.49 -11.35 9.62
C GLY A 135 -9.17 -12.03 9.30
N SER A 136 -8.48 -11.64 8.19
CA SER A 136 -7.17 -12.22 7.85
C SER A 136 -6.02 -11.61 8.65
N ILE A 137 -6.13 -10.34 9.05
CA ILE A 137 -5.11 -9.60 9.78
C ILE A 137 -5.39 -9.47 11.28
N MET A 138 -6.31 -10.24 11.84
CA MET A 138 -6.67 -10.14 13.25
C MET A 138 -5.94 -11.19 14.10
N THR A 139 -5.56 -10.80 15.31
CA THR A 139 -5.16 -11.74 16.36
C THR A 139 -6.33 -12.11 17.26
N THR A 140 -6.29 -13.32 17.81
CA THR A 140 -7.28 -13.78 18.81
C THR A 140 -6.79 -13.59 20.24
N GLU A 141 -5.62 -13.02 20.42
CA GLU A 141 -4.88 -12.93 21.68
C GLU A 141 -5.11 -11.59 22.40
N TYR A 142 -6.33 -11.33 22.77
CA TYR A 142 -6.76 -10.12 23.47
C TYR A 142 -7.21 -10.40 24.91
N VAL A 143 -7.27 -9.34 25.73
CA VAL A 143 -7.79 -9.42 27.11
C VAL A 143 -9.30 -9.20 27.11
N SER A 144 -10.04 -10.22 27.58
CA SER A 144 -11.50 -10.14 27.78
C SER A 144 -11.84 -10.08 29.27
N LEU A 145 -12.69 -9.11 29.65
CA LEU A 145 -13.23 -8.91 31.00
C LEU A 145 -14.74 -9.17 31.03
N ARG A 146 -15.26 -9.48 32.22
CA ARG A 146 -16.70 -9.61 32.43
C ARG A 146 -17.24 -8.34 33.09
N PRO A 147 -18.47 -7.89 32.79
CA PRO A 147 -19.02 -6.64 33.29
C PRO A 147 -19.19 -6.63 34.85
N ASN A 148 -19.41 -7.80 35.45
CA ASN A 148 -19.60 -7.96 36.88
C ASN A 148 -18.31 -8.16 37.69
N MET A 149 -17.12 -8.14 37.04
CA MET A 149 -15.84 -8.18 37.76
C MET A 149 -15.58 -6.83 38.44
N THR A 150 -14.89 -6.85 39.56
CA THR A 150 -14.33 -5.62 40.16
C THR A 150 -13.05 -5.18 39.45
N VAL A 151 -12.63 -3.95 39.70
CA VAL A 151 -11.36 -3.42 39.18
C VAL A 151 -10.18 -4.25 39.68
N GLU A 152 -10.16 -4.64 40.97
CA GLU A 152 -9.13 -5.51 41.51
C GLU A 152 -9.08 -6.88 40.81
N GLU A 153 -10.23 -7.49 40.60
CA GLU A 153 -10.34 -8.78 39.89
C GLU A 153 -9.85 -8.68 38.45
N ALA A 154 -10.16 -7.56 37.75
CA ALA A 154 -9.71 -7.32 36.39
C ALA A 154 -8.19 -7.16 36.32
N ILE A 155 -7.59 -6.40 37.22
CA ILE A 155 -6.11 -6.25 37.30
C ILE A 155 -5.45 -7.61 37.60
N LEU A 156 -5.99 -8.38 38.52
CA LEU A 156 -5.49 -9.74 38.81
C LEU A 156 -5.60 -10.66 37.59
N ARG A 157 -6.69 -10.55 36.83
CA ARG A 157 -6.86 -11.31 35.58
C ARG A 157 -5.81 -10.90 34.54
N ILE A 158 -5.62 -9.61 34.31
CA ILE A 158 -4.60 -9.10 33.37
C ILE A 158 -3.20 -9.61 33.77
N ARG A 159 -2.83 -9.55 35.04
CA ARG A 159 -1.54 -10.06 35.54
C ARG A 159 -1.32 -11.58 35.31
N ARG A 160 -2.40 -12.35 35.23
CA ARG A 160 -2.32 -13.80 35.03
C ARG A 160 -2.32 -14.20 33.57
N THR A 161 -3.06 -13.49 32.73
CA THR A 161 -3.31 -13.88 31.33
C THR A 161 -2.66 -12.94 30.31
N GLY A 162 -2.16 -11.79 30.74
CA GLY A 162 -1.67 -10.76 29.83
C GLY A 162 -0.29 -11.06 29.25
N ILE A 163 0.41 -12.05 29.79
CA ILE A 163 1.74 -12.48 29.27
C ILE A 163 1.59 -13.15 27.89
N ASP A 164 0.46 -13.86 27.70
CA ASP A 164 0.16 -14.59 26.45
C ASP A 164 -0.80 -13.77 25.57
N LYS A 165 -0.80 -12.43 25.67
CA LYS A 165 -1.69 -11.56 24.91
C LYS A 165 -0.89 -10.53 24.16
N GLU A 166 -1.24 -10.33 22.91
CA GLU A 166 -0.66 -9.37 22.00
C GLU A 166 -0.59 -7.97 22.62
N THR A 167 -1.71 -7.55 23.18
CA THR A 167 -1.76 -6.27 23.89
C THR A 167 -2.64 -6.36 25.12
N ILE A 168 -2.24 -5.63 26.18
CA ILE A 168 -3.04 -5.45 27.40
C ILE A 168 -3.58 -4.02 27.53
N TYR A 169 -3.19 -3.09 26.66
CA TYR A 169 -3.55 -1.68 26.79
C TYR A 169 -5.06 -1.44 26.71
N THR A 170 -5.75 -2.22 25.88
CA THR A 170 -7.19 -2.19 25.72
C THR A 170 -7.77 -3.54 26.14
N CYS A 171 -8.71 -3.50 27.10
CA CYS A 171 -9.42 -4.69 27.59
C CYS A 171 -10.87 -4.63 27.12
N TYR A 172 -11.36 -5.71 26.54
CA TYR A 172 -12.71 -5.78 25.96
C TYR A 172 -13.69 -6.40 26.94
N VAL A 173 -14.82 -5.75 27.15
CA VAL A 173 -15.85 -6.22 28.08
C VAL A 173 -16.89 -7.00 27.31
N THR A 174 -17.03 -8.29 27.65
CA THR A 174 -17.96 -9.19 26.96
C THR A 174 -19.00 -9.78 27.90
N ARG A 175 -20.23 -9.92 27.39
CA ARG A 175 -21.30 -10.68 28.06
C ARG A 175 -21.57 -11.95 27.26
N GLY A 176 -21.05 -13.08 27.76
CA GLY A 176 -20.89 -14.29 26.95
C GLY A 176 -19.75 -14.06 25.95
N HIS A 177 -20.04 -14.03 24.67
CA HIS A 177 -19.08 -13.67 23.61
C HIS A 177 -19.38 -12.32 22.96
N LYS A 178 -20.52 -11.69 23.31
CA LYS A 178 -20.93 -10.41 22.71
C LYS A 178 -20.16 -9.27 23.33
N LEU A 179 -19.56 -8.42 22.50
CA LEU A 179 -18.88 -7.21 22.92
C LEU A 179 -19.91 -6.18 23.41
N ILE A 180 -19.73 -5.65 24.62
CA ILE A 180 -20.63 -4.66 25.23
C ILE A 180 -19.92 -3.38 25.65
N GLY A 181 -18.59 -3.38 25.71
CA GLY A 181 -17.81 -2.23 26.11
C GLY A 181 -16.32 -2.51 26.04
N LEU A 182 -15.53 -1.51 26.33
CA LEU A 182 -14.08 -1.61 26.52
C LEU A 182 -13.63 -0.75 27.71
N THR A 183 -12.49 -1.08 28.27
CA THR A 183 -11.78 -0.26 29.27
C THR A 183 -10.28 -0.34 29.00
N SER A 184 -9.56 0.74 29.26
CA SER A 184 -8.10 0.72 29.15
C SER A 184 -7.45 0.30 30.47
N VAL A 185 -6.25 -0.28 30.41
CA VAL A 185 -5.45 -0.53 31.64
C VAL A 185 -5.19 0.76 32.40
N LYS A 186 -5.08 1.90 31.68
CA LYS A 186 -4.97 3.20 32.31
C LYS A 186 -6.19 3.54 33.16
N ASP A 187 -7.41 3.29 32.66
CA ASP A 187 -8.65 3.58 33.40
C ASP A 187 -8.77 2.68 34.63
N LEU A 188 -8.35 1.41 34.51
CA LEU A 188 -8.30 0.46 35.65
C LEU A 188 -7.30 0.93 36.72
N LEU A 189 -6.11 1.38 36.35
CA LEU A 189 -5.07 1.82 37.28
C LEU A 189 -5.38 3.18 37.93
N LEU A 190 -6.20 4.02 37.29
CA LEU A 190 -6.59 5.35 37.81
C LEU A 190 -7.96 5.32 38.55
N CYS A 191 -8.64 4.17 38.60
CA CYS A 191 -9.86 4.02 39.37
C CYS A 191 -9.50 4.02 40.85
N GLU A 192 -10.12 4.91 41.64
CA GLU A 192 -9.86 5.03 43.09
C GLU A 192 -10.63 3.95 43.90
N ASP A 193 -11.66 3.34 43.31
CA ASP A 193 -12.51 2.33 43.96
C ASP A 193 -12.22 0.95 43.36
N ASP A 194 -11.44 0.14 44.05
CA ASP A 194 -11.07 -1.22 43.62
C ASP A 194 -12.28 -2.18 43.60
N ASP A 195 -13.35 -1.87 44.32
CA ASP A 195 -14.61 -2.64 44.35
C ASP A 195 -15.60 -2.21 43.24
N ALA A 196 -15.32 -1.12 42.51
CA ALA A 196 -16.15 -0.70 41.39
C ALA A 196 -16.22 -1.79 40.32
N THR A 197 -17.42 -2.01 39.75
CA THR A 197 -17.61 -3.00 38.69
C THR A 197 -17.10 -2.47 37.33
N ILE A 198 -16.57 -3.38 36.50
CA ILE A 198 -16.14 -3.02 35.14
C ILE A 198 -17.28 -2.39 34.35
N GLU A 199 -18.53 -2.84 34.53
CA GLU A 199 -19.72 -2.25 33.88
C GLU A 199 -19.91 -0.77 34.23
N SER A 200 -19.48 -0.32 35.39
CA SER A 200 -19.62 1.09 35.83
C SER A 200 -18.54 2.03 35.25
N ILE A 201 -17.40 1.49 34.82
CA ILE A 201 -16.26 2.27 34.33
C ILE A 201 -15.99 2.06 32.84
N MET A 202 -16.58 1.05 32.20
CA MET A 202 -16.37 0.75 30.78
C MET A 202 -16.98 1.84 29.89
N GLN A 203 -16.41 1.96 28.71
CA GLN A 203 -16.99 2.75 27.61
C GLN A 203 -17.94 1.85 26.82
N GLU A 204 -19.22 2.20 26.75
CA GLU A 204 -20.25 1.39 26.07
C GLU A 204 -20.25 1.55 24.55
N HIS A 205 -19.83 2.72 24.05
CA HIS A 205 -19.78 3.01 22.61
C HIS A 205 -18.44 2.59 22.02
N VAL A 206 -18.36 1.35 21.59
CA VAL A 206 -17.17 0.76 20.99
C VAL A 206 -17.28 0.84 19.47
N ILE A 207 -16.25 1.37 18.84
CA ILE A 207 -16.08 1.26 17.39
C ILE A 207 -15.55 -0.13 17.10
N THR A 208 -16.24 -0.87 16.25
CA THR A 208 -15.91 -2.25 15.86
C THR A 208 -15.83 -2.36 14.35
N VAL A 209 -15.14 -3.38 13.86
CA VAL A 209 -15.15 -3.80 12.45
C VAL A 209 -15.66 -5.23 12.35
N SER A 210 -16.26 -5.55 11.21
CA SER A 210 -16.68 -6.92 10.90
C SER A 210 -15.50 -7.72 10.35
N THR A 211 -15.47 -9.03 10.57
CA THR A 211 -14.48 -9.93 9.97
C THR A 211 -14.36 -9.84 8.45
N LEU A 212 -15.39 -9.34 7.77
CA LEU A 212 -15.44 -9.21 6.30
C LEU A 212 -15.20 -7.77 5.82
N ASP A 213 -14.94 -6.82 6.73
CA ASP A 213 -14.59 -5.47 6.33
C ASP A 213 -13.20 -5.47 5.68
N ASP A 214 -13.03 -4.62 4.70
CA ASP A 214 -11.81 -4.45 3.93
C ASP A 214 -10.65 -3.97 4.82
N LYS A 215 -9.48 -4.63 4.73
CA LYS A 215 -8.31 -4.34 5.57
C LYS A 215 -7.78 -2.92 5.40
N GLU A 216 -7.83 -2.35 4.17
CA GLU A 216 -7.45 -0.96 3.92
C GLU A 216 -8.33 0.02 4.70
N GLN A 217 -9.66 -0.22 4.70
CA GLN A 217 -10.58 0.64 5.45
C GLN A 217 -10.35 0.51 6.96
N VAL A 218 -10.02 -0.68 7.45
CA VAL A 218 -9.66 -0.92 8.86
C VAL A 218 -8.41 -0.14 9.22
N ALA A 219 -7.35 -0.23 8.42
CA ALA A 219 -6.10 0.49 8.64
C ALA A 219 -6.30 2.02 8.65
N GLN A 220 -7.15 2.55 7.76
CA GLN A 220 -7.53 3.98 7.76
C GLN A 220 -8.22 4.42 9.06
N MET A 221 -8.96 3.52 9.75
CA MET A 221 -9.59 3.84 11.03
C MET A 221 -8.56 4.06 12.14
N PHE A 222 -7.44 3.36 12.13
CA PHE A 222 -6.33 3.60 13.06
C PHE A 222 -5.80 5.02 12.94
N SER A 223 -5.52 5.47 11.73
CA SER A 223 -5.07 6.85 11.47
C SER A 223 -6.11 7.90 11.88
N LYS A 224 -7.40 7.61 11.69
CA LYS A 224 -8.49 8.55 11.98
C LYS A 224 -8.78 8.71 13.45
N TYR A 225 -8.74 7.61 14.22
CA TYR A 225 -9.16 7.57 15.62
C TYR A 225 -8.00 7.40 16.59
N ASN A 226 -6.76 7.21 16.10
CA ASN A 226 -5.56 6.95 16.90
C ASN A 226 -5.72 5.72 17.83
N PHE A 227 -6.27 4.64 17.31
CA PHE A 227 -6.39 3.40 18.06
C PHE A 227 -5.04 2.70 18.23
N LEU A 228 -4.89 1.94 19.32
CA LEU A 228 -3.80 0.99 19.51
C LEU A 228 -4.23 -0.43 19.14
N ALA A 229 -5.50 -0.73 19.25
CA ALA A 229 -6.12 -1.97 18.82
C ALA A 229 -7.60 -1.73 18.52
N LEU A 230 -8.14 -2.44 17.53
CA LEU A 230 -9.52 -2.32 17.06
C LEU A 230 -10.22 -3.68 17.13
N PRO A 231 -11.37 -3.79 17.85
CA PRO A 231 -12.05 -5.08 18.00
C PRO A 231 -12.77 -5.49 16.73
N VAL A 232 -12.60 -6.77 16.37
CA VAL A 232 -13.23 -7.44 15.24
C VAL A 232 -14.39 -8.28 15.76
N VAL A 233 -15.56 -8.12 15.15
CA VAL A 233 -16.78 -8.85 15.52
C VAL A 233 -17.32 -9.66 14.34
N ASP A 234 -18.01 -10.75 14.68
CA ASP A 234 -18.75 -11.53 13.70
C ASP A 234 -20.12 -10.90 13.38
N THR A 235 -20.91 -11.56 12.53
CA THR A 235 -22.26 -11.12 12.14
C THR A 235 -23.28 -11.10 13.28
N GLU A 236 -22.95 -11.68 14.45
CA GLU A 236 -23.79 -11.71 15.65
C GLU A 236 -23.27 -10.74 16.74
N ASP A 237 -22.37 -9.82 16.41
CA ASP A 237 -21.67 -8.89 17.33
C ASP A 237 -20.82 -9.61 18.40
N ARG A 238 -20.32 -10.81 18.12
CA ARG A 238 -19.41 -11.52 19.02
C ARG A 238 -17.99 -11.07 18.72
N LEU A 239 -17.25 -10.77 19.76
CA LEU A 239 -15.82 -10.46 19.65
C LEU A 239 -15.07 -11.73 19.25
N VAL A 240 -14.43 -11.72 18.08
CA VAL A 240 -13.67 -12.84 17.53
C VAL A 240 -12.16 -12.59 17.54
N GLY A 241 -11.75 -11.34 17.44
CA GLY A 241 -10.34 -10.95 17.43
C GLY A 241 -10.16 -9.45 17.61
N ILE A 242 -8.94 -9.01 17.45
CA ILE A 242 -8.54 -7.61 17.39
C ILE A 242 -7.54 -7.44 16.24
N VAL A 243 -7.51 -6.28 15.63
CA VAL A 243 -6.41 -5.84 14.77
C VAL A 243 -5.56 -4.90 15.61
N THR A 244 -4.25 -5.00 15.52
CA THR A 244 -3.31 -4.15 16.26
C THR A 244 -2.84 -2.95 15.41
N PHE A 245 -2.10 -2.03 16.01
CA PHE A 245 -1.63 -0.84 15.32
C PHE A 245 -0.50 -1.15 14.33
N ASP A 246 0.40 -2.06 14.68
CA ASP A 246 1.51 -2.54 13.86
C ASP A 246 0.98 -3.21 12.59
N ASP A 247 0.10 -4.21 12.67
CA ASP A 247 -0.54 -4.84 11.51
C ASP A 247 -1.25 -3.81 10.61
N ALA A 248 -1.94 -2.84 11.23
CA ALA A 248 -2.59 -1.77 10.46
C ALA A 248 -1.57 -0.87 9.75
N MET A 249 -0.37 -0.68 10.30
CA MET A 249 0.70 0.07 9.64
C MET A 249 1.28 -0.69 8.46
N ASP A 250 1.47 -2.00 8.58
CA ASP A 250 1.97 -2.85 7.50
C ASP A 250 0.97 -2.88 6.33
N VAL A 251 -0.32 -3.05 6.63
CA VAL A 251 -1.38 -2.92 5.61
C VAL A 251 -1.33 -1.55 4.92
N MET A 252 -1.09 -0.45 5.65
CA MET A 252 -1.00 0.89 5.03
C MET A 252 0.21 1.04 4.13
N GLU A 253 1.34 0.41 4.44
CA GLU A 253 2.54 0.42 3.62
C GLU A 253 2.36 -0.42 2.35
N ASP A 254 1.79 -1.60 2.48
CA ASP A 254 1.48 -2.51 1.37
C ASP A 254 0.49 -1.89 0.38
N GLU A 255 -0.62 -1.35 0.87
CA GLU A 255 -1.62 -0.67 0.03
C GLU A 255 -1.03 0.56 -0.68
N ALA A 256 -0.18 1.33 0.01
CA ALA A 256 0.49 2.46 -0.61
C ALA A 256 1.46 2.03 -1.72
N THR A 257 2.15 0.91 -1.54
CA THR A 257 3.06 0.31 -2.52
C THR A 257 2.27 -0.22 -3.71
N GLU A 258 1.20 -0.96 -3.46
CA GLU A 258 0.29 -1.48 -4.48
C GLU A 258 -0.32 -0.35 -5.33
N ASP A 259 -0.81 0.71 -4.69
CA ASP A 259 -1.34 1.91 -5.36
C ASP A 259 -0.28 2.55 -6.28
N MET A 260 0.97 2.67 -5.82
CA MET A 260 2.07 3.23 -6.63
C MET A 260 2.36 2.36 -7.86
N GLU A 261 2.37 1.04 -7.71
CA GLU A 261 2.61 0.10 -8.81
C GLU A 261 1.45 0.11 -9.82
N LYS A 262 0.22 0.10 -9.35
CA LYS A 262 -0.99 0.22 -10.20
C LYS A 262 -1.01 1.55 -10.95
N MET A 263 -0.68 2.67 -10.28
CA MET A 263 -0.56 3.98 -10.92
C MET A 263 0.53 4.05 -11.98
N ALA A 264 1.55 3.21 -11.89
CA ALA A 264 2.60 3.06 -12.92
C ALA A 264 2.23 2.04 -14.02
N ALA A 265 1.01 1.48 -14.01
CA ALA A 265 0.57 0.38 -14.85
C ALA A 265 1.51 -0.84 -14.75
N MET A 266 1.70 -1.29 -13.55
CA MET A 266 2.36 -2.55 -13.20
C MET A 266 1.36 -3.44 -12.43
N LEU A 267 1.57 -4.73 -12.41
CA LEU A 267 0.93 -5.63 -11.47
C LEU A 267 1.70 -5.53 -10.13
N PRO A 268 1.01 -5.67 -9.00
CA PRO A 268 1.64 -5.67 -7.69
C PRO A 268 2.76 -6.70 -7.59
N SER A 269 3.80 -6.36 -6.82
CA SER A 269 4.97 -7.21 -6.60
C SER A 269 4.90 -7.80 -5.19
N GLU A 270 5.05 -9.11 -5.07
CA GLU A 270 5.07 -9.82 -3.79
C GLU A 270 6.43 -9.69 -3.07
N HIS A 271 7.47 -9.23 -3.80
CA HIS A 271 8.84 -9.19 -3.25
C HIS A 271 9.51 -7.83 -3.47
N PRO A 272 10.41 -7.39 -2.56
CA PRO A 272 11.24 -6.21 -2.75
C PRO A 272 12.03 -6.27 -4.05
N TYR A 273 12.24 -5.12 -4.70
CA TYR A 273 12.87 -5.01 -6.02
C TYR A 273 14.21 -5.74 -6.16
N MET A 274 15.06 -5.67 -5.13
CA MET A 274 16.40 -6.28 -5.17
C MET A 274 16.37 -7.81 -5.12
N ARG A 275 15.28 -8.38 -4.64
CA ARG A 275 15.07 -9.84 -4.51
C ARG A 275 14.28 -10.41 -5.66
N SER A 276 13.44 -9.61 -6.28
CA SER A 276 12.64 -10.01 -7.44
C SER A 276 13.53 -10.44 -8.60
N THR A 277 13.24 -11.60 -9.18
CA THR A 277 13.96 -12.06 -10.37
C THR A 277 13.59 -11.23 -11.60
N PRO A 278 14.48 -11.08 -12.59
CA PRO A 278 14.16 -10.37 -13.83
C PRO A 278 12.92 -10.91 -14.56
N ILE A 279 12.58 -12.20 -14.37
CA ILE A 279 11.40 -12.82 -14.97
C ILE A 279 10.12 -12.38 -14.26
N GLU A 280 10.13 -12.28 -12.95
CA GLU A 280 9.00 -11.76 -12.14
C GLU A 280 8.72 -10.30 -12.48
N ILE A 281 9.75 -9.46 -12.44
CA ILE A 281 9.62 -8.05 -12.84
C ILE A 281 9.06 -7.92 -14.26
N TRP A 282 9.53 -8.76 -15.19
CA TRP A 282 9.02 -8.81 -16.56
C TRP A 282 7.54 -9.22 -16.61
N LYS A 283 7.13 -10.25 -15.86
CA LYS A 283 5.73 -10.69 -15.78
C LYS A 283 4.80 -9.59 -15.29
N ASN A 284 5.23 -8.82 -14.29
CA ASN A 284 4.42 -7.77 -13.70
C ASN A 284 4.26 -6.54 -14.62
N ARG A 285 5.19 -6.32 -15.55
CA ARG A 285 5.17 -5.17 -16.47
C ARG A 285 4.58 -5.47 -17.84
N ILE A 286 4.82 -6.65 -18.40
CA ILE A 286 4.51 -6.94 -19.80
C ILE A 286 3.02 -6.88 -20.16
N PRO A 287 2.07 -7.34 -19.33
CA PRO A 287 0.65 -7.30 -19.67
C PRO A 287 0.16 -5.88 -19.95
N TRP A 288 0.53 -4.94 -19.09
CA TRP A 288 0.18 -3.54 -19.25
C TRP A 288 0.87 -2.88 -20.43
N LEU A 289 2.16 -3.15 -20.66
CA LEU A 289 2.88 -2.63 -21.82
C LEU A 289 2.25 -3.09 -23.14
N LEU A 290 1.81 -4.35 -23.22
CA LEU A 290 1.11 -4.87 -24.41
C LEU A 290 -0.26 -4.19 -24.60
N LEU A 291 -1.02 -4.00 -23.53
CA LEU A 291 -2.30 -3.32 -23.58
C LEU A 291 -2.13 -1.87 -24.07
N LEU A 292 -1.16 -1.14 -23.51
CA LEU A 292 -0.86 0.24 -23.89
C LEU A 292 -0.32 0.35 -25.33
N MET A 293 0.49 -0.60 -25.79
CA MET A 293 0.94 -0.67 -27.18
C MET A 293 -0.25 -0.85 -28.14
N VAL A 294 -1.19 -1.71 -27.81
CA VAL A 294 -2.41 -1.89 -28.63
C VAL A 294 -3.27 -0.64 -28.61
N SER A 295 -3.44 -0.01 -27.46
CA SER A 295 -4.26 1.23 -27.33
C SER A 295 -3.67 2.41 -28.11
N ALA A 296 -2.33 2.48 -28.27
CA ALA A 296 -1.66 3.50 -29.05
C ALA A 296 -2.02 3.46 -30.55
N THR A 297 -2.61 2.36 -31.05
CA THR A 297 -3.15 2.30 -32.42
C THR A 297 -4.25 3.32 -32.67
N LEU A 298 -5.01 3.69 -31.64
CA LEU A 298 -6.06 4.73 -31.74
C LEU A 298 -5.45 6.08 -32.17
N THR A 299 -4.33 6.45 -31.57
CA THR A 299 -3.56 7.65 -31.94
C THR A 299 -3.05 7.57 -33.37
N GLY A 300 -2.53 6.40 -33.78
CA GLY A 300 -2.09 6.15 -35.16
C GLY A 300 -3.21 6.31 -36.18
N ILE A 301 -4.43 5.82 -35.88
CA ILE A 301 -5.60 5.96 -36.74
C ILE A 301 -5.94 7.44 -36.98
N VAL A 302 -5.89 8.28 -35.91
CA VAL A 302 -6.14 9.72 -36.06
C VAL A 302 -5.10 10.35 -36.95
N ILE A 303 -3.81 10.10 -36.74
CA ILE A 303 -2.71 10.64 -37.57
C ILE A 303 -2.91 10.25 -39.03
N THR A 304 -3.19 9.00 -39.33
CA THR A 304 -3.42 8.51 -40.71
C THR A 304 -4.64 9.17 -41.33
N ARG A 305 -5.72 9.39 -40.55
CA ARG A 305 -6.94 10.07 -41.05
C ARG A 305 -6.66 11.50 -41.54
N PHE A 306 -5.71 12.18 -40.90
CA PHE A 306 -5.34 13.55 -41.23
C PHE A 306 -4.01 13.70 -42.00
N GLU A 307 -3.56 12.61 -42.66
CA GLU A 307 -2.29 12.59 -43.44
C GLU A 307 -2.26 13.67 -44.51
N ASN A 308 -3.36 13.92 -45.20
CA ASN A 308 -3.44 14.99 -46.23
C ASN A 308 -3.17 16.40 -45.63
N SER A 309 -3.73 16.65 -44.42
CA SER A 309 -3.49 17.93 -43.73
C SER A 309 -2.05 18.07 -43.29
N LEU A 310 -1.42 16.98 -42.83
CA LEU A 310 0.03 16.98 -42.50
C LEU A 310 0.91 17.14 -43.74
N ALA A 311 0.54 16.55 -44.86
CA ALA A 311 1.26 16.72 -46.13
C ALA A 311 1.16 18.17 -46.67
N ALA A 312 0.03 18.85 -46.45
CA ALA A 312 -0.17 20.24 -46.82
C ALA A 312 0.68 21.22 -45.98
N LEU A 313 0.86 20.93 -44.68
CA LEU A 313 1.65 21.74 -43.75
C LEU A 313 2.49 20.81 -42.83
N PRO A 314 3.66 20.33 -43.29
CA PRO A 314 4.51 19.41 -42.56
C PRO A 314 5.00 19.93 -41.19
N CYS A 315 5.06 21.26 -40.99
CA CYS A 315 5.44 21.86 -39.71
C CYS A 315 4.47 21.48 -38.55
N LEU A 316 3.24 21.11 -38.87
CA LEU A 316 2.28 20.67 -37.86
C LEU A 316 2.71 19.40 -37.12
N THR A 317 3.43 18.51 -37.80
CA THR A 317 3.97 17.28 -37.21
C THR A 317 4.91 17.54 -36.03
N ALA A 318 5.68 18.62 -36.09
CA ALA A 318 6.65 18.97 -35.06
C ALA A 318 6.02 19.37 -33.72
N PHE A 319 4.75 19.77 -33.72
CA PHE A 319 4.04 20.17 -32.50
C PHE A 319 3.23 19.04 -31.85
N ILE A 320 3.00 17.92 -32.54
CA ILE A 320 2.26 16.79 -32.05
C ILE A 320 2.83 16.27 -30.72
N PRO A 321 4.14 15.95 -30.62
CA PRO A 321 4.70 15.42 -29.35
C PRO A 321 4.50 16.39 -28.18
N MET A 322 4.67 17.69 -28.40
CA MET A 322 4.52 18.71 -27.36
C MET A 322 3.06 18.77 -26.84
N LEU A 323 2.09 18.71 -27.75
CA LEU A 323 0.67 18.76 -27.39
C LEU A 323 0.24 17.51 -26.62
N MET A 324 0.66 16.34 -27.07
CA MET A 324 0.38 15.06 -26.43
C MET A 324 1.01 14.99 -25.03
N ASP A 325 2.31 15.21 -24.93
CA ASP A 325 3.03 15.15 -23.65
C ASP A 325 2.46 16.12 -22.61
N THR A 326 2.23 17.39 -23.00
CA THR A 326 1.66 18.39 -22.08
C THR A 326 0.23 18.03 -21.67
N GLY A 327 -0.57 17.53 -22.60
CA GLY A 327 -1.93 17.05 -22.32
C GLY A 327 -1.92 15.85 -21.36
N GLY A 328 -1.13 14.82 -21.68
CA GLY A 328 -0.99 13.61 -20.86
C GLY A 328 -0.54 13.92 -19.44
N ASN A 329 0.52 14.72 -19.30
CA ASN A 329 1.03 15.14 -17.99
C ASN A 329 0.00 15.95 -17.19
N SER A 330 -0.76 16.84 -17.87
CA SER A 330 -1.81 17.63 -17.21
C SER A 330 -2.96 16.76 -16.70
N GLY A 331 -3.36 15.75 -17.45
CA GLY A 331 -4.37 14.78 -17.07
C GLY A 331 -3.91 13.91 -15.90
N SER A 332 -2.68 13.40 -15.99
CA SER A 332 -2.08 12.57 -14.93
C SER A 332 -1.97 13.30 -13.59
N GLN A 333 -1.58 14.58 -13.60
CA GLN A 333 -1.55 15.39 -12.36
C GLN A 333 -2.92 15.53 -11.71
N ALA A 334 -3.98 15.72 -12.49
CA ALA A 334 -5.34 15.76 -11.96
C ALA A 334 -5.74 14.39 -11.39
N CYS A 335 -5.46 13.30 -12.13
CA CYS A 335 -5.80 11.94 -11.74
C CYS A 335 -5.18 11.54 -10.41
N VAL A 336 -3.88 11.67 -10.26
CA VAL A 336 -3.16 11.32 -9.03
C VAL A 336 -3.71 12.10 -7.84
N SER A 337 -4.04 13.38 -8.02
CA SER A 337 -4.65 14.19 -6.95
C SER A 337 -6.03 13.68 -6.53
N ILE A 338 -6.82 13.19 -7.49
CA ILE A 338 -8.16 12.66 -7.22
C ILE A 338 -8.08 11.25 -6.63
N ILE A 339 -7.20 10.37 -7.13
CA ILE A 339 -6.96 9.04 -6.56
C ILE A 339 -6.60 9.19 -5.08
N ARG A 340 -5.62 10.04 -4.76
CA ARG A 340 -5.25 10.30 -3.37
C ARG A 340 -6.41 10.81 -2.52
N GLY A 341 -7.23 11.74 -3.06
CA GLY A 341 -8.42 12.21 -2.35
C GLY A 341 -9.48 11.12 -2.14
N ILE A 342 -9.54 10.13 -3.04
CA ILE A 342 -10.40 8.96 -2.91
C ILE A 342 -9.86 7.99 -1.85
N SER A 343 -8.56 7.70 -1.85
CA SER A 343 -7.92 6.82 -0.86
C SER A 343 -7.98 7.40 0.55
N LEU A 344 -7.90 8.72 0.70
CA LEU A 344 -8.08 9.38 2.00
C LEU A 344 -9.55 9.62 2.42
N ASN A 345 -10.52 9.10 1.65
CA ASN A 345 -11.96 9.34 1.87
C ASN A 345 -12.36 10.83 1.91
N GLU A 346 -11.56 11.73 1.30
CA GLU A 346 -11.87 13.16 1.17
C GLU A 346 -12.85 13.45 0.01
N ILE A 347 -12.85 12.57 -1.02
CA ILE A 347 -13.62 12.75 -2.26
C ILE A 347 -14.46 11.50 -2.51
N GLU A 348 -15.77 11.71 -2.67
CA GLU A 348 -16.71 10.67 -3.08
C GLU A 348 -17.31 10.98 -4.46
N PHE A 349 -17.97 9.98 -5.07
CA PHE A 349 -18.63 10.17 -6.36
C PHE A 349 -19.69 11.31 -6.35
N ARG A 350 -20.32 11.55 -5.21
CA ARG A 350 -21.27 12.69 -5.05
C ARG A 350 -20.62 14.06 -5.25
N ASP A 351 -19.32 14.15 -5.11
CA ASP A 351 -18.56 15.39 -5.25
C ASP A 351 -18.08 15.65 -6.70
N LEU A 352 -18.38 14.73 -7.64
CA LEU A 352 -17.94 14.80 -9.05
C LEU A 352 -18.14 16.20 -9.65
N GLY A 353 -19.31 16.80 -9.48
CA GLY A 353 -19.60 18.14 -10.02
C GLY A 353 -18.70 19.24 -9.44
N ARG A 354 -18.38 19.16 -8.15
CA ARG A 354 -17.49 20.11 -7.46
C ARG A 354 -16.04 19.92 -7.90
N VAL A 355 -15.62 18.67 -8.03
CA VAL A 355 -14.27 18.29 -8.48
C VAL A 355 -14.04 18.78 -9.89
N VAL A 356 -14.90 18.43 -10.83
CA VAL A 356 -14.80 18.83 -12.24
C VAL A 356 -14.82 20.37 -12.35
N TRP A 357 -15.68 21.06 -11.62
CA TRP A 357 -15.70 22.52 -11.62
C TRP A 357 -14.43 23.15 -11.06
N LYS A 358 -13.82 22.54 -10.05
CA LYS A 358 -12.52 22.95 -9.51
C LYS A 358 -11.41 22.77 -10.54
N GLU A 359 -11.36 21.60 -11.19
CA GLU A 359 -10.37 21.29 -12.20
C GLU A 359 -10.52 22.14 -13.48
N ILE A 360 -11.73 22.50 -13.89
CA ILE A 360 -11.94 23.46 -14.98
C ILE A 360 -11.31 24.82 -14.65
N ARG A 361 -11.46 25.34 -13.44
CA ARG A 361 -10.84 26.61 -13.04
C ARG A 361 -9.31 26.50 -13.02
N VAL A 362 -8.76 25.40 -12.54
CA VAL A 362 -7.33 25.13 -12.56
C VAL A 362 -6.83 25.00 -13.99
N SER A 363 -7.58 24.31 -14.87
CA SER A 363 -7.20 24.13 -16.27
C SER A 363 -7.18 25.42 -17.06
N VAL A 364 -8.06 26.37 -16.77
CA VAL A 364 -8.03 27.71 -17.40
C VAL A 364 -6.74 28.44 -17.01
N LEU A 365 -6.37 28.41 -15.74
CA LEU A 365 -5.12 29.04 -15.30
C LEU A 365 -3.88 28.39 -15.93
N CYS A 366 -3.80 27.05 -15.87
CA CYS A 366 -2.71 26.30 -16.48
C CYS A 366 -2.69 26.49 -18.01
N GLY A 367 -3.85 26.39 -18.66
CA GLY A 367 -3.97 26.53 -20.12
C GLY A 367 -3.54 27.89 -20.64
N VAL A 368 -3.90 28.98 -19.95
CA VAL A 368 -3.45 30.34 -20.31
C VAL A 368 -1.94 30.47 -20.13
N CYS A 369 -1.40 30.04 -18.99
CA CYS A 369 0.06 30.10 -18.77
C CYS A 369 0.84 29.27 -19.81
N LEU A 370 0.38 28.04 -20.08
CA LEU A 370 1.03 27.17 -21.06
C LEU A 370 0.87 27.67 -22.48
N ALA A 371 -0.26 28.28 -22.85
CA ALA A 371 -0.45 28.87 -24.15
C ALA A 371 0.49 30.07 -24.37
N ILE A 372 0.69 30.95 -23.37
CA ILE A 372 1.64 32.07 -23.42
C ILE A 372 3.08 31.55 -23.56
N ALA A 373 3.45 30.58 -22.74
CA ALA A 373 4.78 29.95 -22.78
C ALA A 373 5.03 29.26 -24.12
N CYS A 374 4.06 28.54 -24.66
CA CYS A 374 4.10 27.89 -25.95
C CYS A 374 4.27 28.93 -27.08
N PHE A 375 3.50 30.03 -27.05
CA PHE A 375 3.61 31.08 -28.02
C PHE A 375 5.02 31.76 -28.02
N ALA A 376 5.52 32.04 -26.82
CA ALA A 376 6.87 32.57 -26.65
C ALA A 376 7.94 31.59 -27.19
N LYS A 377 7.79 30.28 -26.87
CA LYS A 377 8.66 29.21 -27.37
C LYS A 377 8.65 29.15 -28.90
N ILE A 378 7.48 29.20 -29.53
CA ILE A 378 7.36 29.15 -30.98
C ILE A 378 8.06 30.36 -31.62
N ILE A 379 7.85 31.56 -31.09
CA ILE A 379 8.51 32.76 -31.63
C ILE A 379 10.03 32.67 -31.46
N VAL A 380 10.51 32.37 -30.26
CA VAL A 380 11.93 32.42 -29.94
C VAL A 380 12.68 31.24 -30.58
N VAL A 381 12.15 30.04 -30.44
CA VAL A 381 12.85 28.81 -30.88
C VAL A 381 12.58 28.56 -32.37
N ASP A 382 11.30 28.45 -32.77
CA ASP A 382 10.95 27.96 -34.09
C ASP A 382 11.14 29.05 -35.17
N MET A 383 10.73 30.31 -34.90
CA MET A 383 10.84 31.40 -35.88
C MET A 383 12.19 32.10 -35.83
N LEU A 384 12.75 32.43 -34.66
CA LEU A 384 13.96 33.25 -34.55
C LEU A 384 15.24 32.40 -34.59
N LEU A 385 15.30 31.28 -33.81
CA LEU A 385 16.50 30.45 -33.70
C LEU A 385 16.60 29.45 -34.85
N LEU A 386 15.54 28.68 -35.11
CA LEU A 386 15.50 27.70 -36.20
C LEU A 386 15.15 28.28 -37.57
N LYS A 387 14.69 29.55 -37.62
CA LYS A 387 14.29 30.26 -38.84
C LYS A 387 13.37 29.46 -39.76
N SER A 388 12.39 28.77 -39.17
CA SER A 388 11.44 27.94 -39.89
C SER A 388 10.43 28.81 -40.65
N GLU A 389 10.57 28.94 -41.95
CA GLU A 389 9.69 29.76 -42.82
C GLU A 389 8.25 29.20 -42.88
N SER A 390 8.04 27.90 -42.58
CA SER A 390 6.74 27.25 -42.60
C SER A 390 5.89 27.53 -41.36
N VAL A 391 6.50 28.03 -40.27
CA VAL A 391 5.79 28.34 -39.01
C VAL A 391 5.32 29.80 -39.06
N THR A 392 4.03 29.99 -39.31
CA THR A 392 3.38 31.30 -39.33
C THR A 392 2.74 31.65 -37.98
N TYR A 393 2.42 32.92 -37.75
CA TYR A 393 1.68 33.34 -36.55
C TYR A 393 0.33 32.66 -36.43
N LEU A 394 -0.31 32.28 -37.55
CA LEU A 394 -1.57 31.56 -37.57
C LEU A 394 -1.40 30.10 -37.09
N VAL A 395 -0.32 29.44 -37.50
CA VAL A 395 0.06 28.13 -36.99
C VAL A 395 0.34 28.20 -35.48
N ALA A 396 1.09 29.21 -35.04
CA ALA A 396 1.36 29.44 -33.62
C ALA A 396 0.06 29.62 -32.81
N PHE A 397 -0.89 30.38 -33.35
CA PHE A 397 -2.22 30.55 -32.70
C PHE A 397 -2.99 29.22 -32.59
N VAL A 398 -3.03 28.41 -33.66
CA VAL A 398 -3.68 27.11 -33.69
C VAL A 398 -3.07 26.19 -32.62
N VAL A 399 -1.73 26.12 -32.55
CA VAL A 399 -1.04 25.27 -31.55
C VAL A 399 -1.34 25.73 -30.13
N CYS A 400 -1.30 27.04 -29.85
CA CYS A 400 -1.58 27.60 -28.52
C CYS A 400 -3.05 27.41 -28.11
N ALA A 401 -3.99 27.60 -29.03
CA ALA A 401 -5.42 27.37 -28.77
C ALA A 401 -5.68 25.88 -28.51
N THR A 402 -5.07 24.99 -29.28
CA THR A 402 -5.12 23.57 -29.05
C THR A 402 -4.58 23.23 -27.67
N MET A 403 -3.41 23.75 -27.29
CA MET A 403 -2.80 23.53 -25.99
C MET A 403 -3.76 23.86 -24.84
N ALA A 404 -4.38 25.03 -24.89
CA ALA A 404 -5.32 25.47 -23.85
C ALA A 404 -6.54 24.55 -23.73
N VAL A 405 -7.13 24.14 -24.87
CA VAL A 405 -8.29 23.24 -24.89
C VAL A 405 -7.89 21.83 -24.45
N THR A 406 -6.77 21.31 -24.92
CA THR A 406 -6.25 20.01 -24.54
C THR A 406 -6.01 19.90 -23.02
N VAL A 407 -5.39 20.90 -22.40
CA VAL A 407 -5.18 20.94 -20.95
C VAL A 407 -6.52 20.91 -20.18
N CYS A 408 -7.54 21.61 -20.72
CA CYS A 408 -8.88 21.61 -20.11
C CYS A 408 -9.52 20.21 -20.19
N LEU A 409 -9.51 19.59 -21.37
CA LEU A 409 -10.05 18.24 -21.56
C LEU A 409 -9.29 17.21 -20.75
N ALA A 410 -7.97 17.30 -20.71
CA ALA A 410 -7.11 16.39 -19.95
C ALA A 410 -7.43 16.40 -18.47
N LYS A 411 -7.62 17.58 -17.87
CA LYS A 411 -7.98 17.69 -16.45
C LYS A 411 -9.39 17.20 -16.15
N ILE A 412 -10.35 17.42 -17.06
CA ILE A 412 -11.69 16.87 -16.92
C ILE A 412 -11.66 15.35 -16.97
N VAL A 413 -10.95 14.75 -17.94
CA VAL A 413 -10.82 13.29 -18.05
C VAL A 413 -10.09 12.73 -16.82
N GLY A 414 -8.94 13.32 -16.47
CA GLY A 414 -8.13 12.89 -15.32
C GLY A 414 -8.86 12.96 -14.00
N SER A 415 -9.75 13.93 -13.82
CA SER A 415 -10.53 14.05 -12.57
C SER A 415 -11.79 13.17 -12.56
N THR A 416 -12.35 12.85 -13.71
CA THR A 416 -13.62 12.11 -13.81
C THR A 416 -13.39 10.59 -13.80
N LEU A 417 -12.35 10.13 -14.47
CA LEU A 417 -12.11 8.70 -14.70
C LEU A 417 -11.94 7.89 -13.41
N PRO A 418 -11.11 8.32 -12.41
CA PRO A 418 -10.97 7.57 -11.15
C PRO A 418 -12.27 7.48 -10.35
N LEU A 419 -13.06 8.56 -10.32
CA LEU A 419 -14.36 8.58 -9.64
C LEU A 419 -15.38 7.64 -10.29
N LEU A 420 -15.35 7.53 -11.63
CA LEU A 420 -16.18 6.58 -12.35
C LEU A 420 -15.73 5.15 -12.10
N ALA A 421 -14.43 4.89 -12.07
CA ALA A 421 -13.86 3.57 -11.77
C ALA A 421 -14.33 3.09 -10.39
N LYS A 422 -14.16 3.89 -9.33
CA LYS A 422 -14.66 3.58 -7.99
C LYS A 422 -16.16 3.29 -7.96
N LYS A 423 -16.97 4.08 -8.67
CA LYS A 423 -18.41 3.85 -8.75
C LYS A 423 -18.79 2.54 -9.44
N LEU A 424 -17.98 2.09 -10.39
CA LEU A 424 -18.19 0.83 -11.11
C LEU A 424 -17.59 -0.38 -10.39
N GLY A 425 -16.95 -0.18 -9.23
CA GLY A 425 -16.30 -1.22 -8.46
C GLY A 425 -14.90 -1.60 -8.97
N PHE A 426 -14.29 -0.73 -9.79
CA PHE A 426 -12.89 -0.88 -10.20
C PHE A 426 -12.00 -0.05 -9.28
N ASP A 427 -10.77 -0.50 -9.09
CA ASP A 427 -9.75 0.24 -8.38
C ASP A 427 -9.41 1.55 -9.14
N PRO A 428 -9.52 2.73 -8.48
CA PRO A 428 -9.18 4.00 -9.09
C PRO A 428 -7.71 4.12 -9.51
N ALA A 429 -6.78 3.46 -8.82
CA ALA A 429 -5.35 3.50 -9.09
C ALA A 429 -5.01 2.96 -10.49
N VAL A 430 -5.74 1.94 -10.94
CA VAL A 430 -5.61 1.36 -12.29
C VAL A 430 -5.91 2.39 -13.40
N MET A 431 -6.73 3.41 -13.13
CA MET A 431 -7.09 4.46 -14.09
C MET A 431 -6.04 5.58 -14.17
N ALA A 432 -4.87 5.39 -13.59
CA ALA A 432 -3.84 6.41 -13.49
C ALA A 432 -3.10 6.71 -14.81
N SER A 433 -1.90 7.22 -14.69
CA SER A 433 -1.14 7.92 -15.71
C SER A 433 -1.17 7.30 -17.13
N PRO A 434 -0.88 6.01 -17.35
CA PRO A 434 -0.74 5.49 -18.73
C PRO A 434 -2.06 5.39 -19.50
N ILE A 435 -3.18 5.10 -18.84
CA ILE A 435 -4.50 5.06 -19.49
C ILE A 435 -4.95 6.47 -19.83
N ILE A 436 -4.76 7.41 -18.90
CA ILE A 436 -5.12 8.81 -19.11
C ILE A 436 -4.31 9.42 -20.23
N THR A 437 -2.98 9.22 -20.28
CA THR A 437 -2.16 9.71 -21.37
C THR A 437 -2.66 9.21 -22.73
N THR A 438 -2.98 7.93 -22.86
CA THR A 438 -3.52 7.36 -24.10
C THR A 438 -4.85 8.02 -24.53
N ILE A 439 -5.77 8.23 -23.60
CA ILE A 439 -7.05 8.88 -23.88
C ILE A 439 -6.84 10.34 -24.24
N VAL A 440 -6.01 11.05 -23.50
CA VAL A 440 -5.72 12.45 -23.71
C VAL A 440 -4.97 12.68 -25.02
N ASP A 441 -4.04 11.81 -25.39
CA ASP A 441 -3.32 11.87 -26.65
C ASP A 441 -4.27 11.79 -27.85
N PHE A 442 -5.19 10.83 -27.79
CA PHE A 442 -6.24 10.70 -28.81
C PHE A 442 -7.10 11.97 -28.91
N LEU A 443 -7.57 12.49 -27.77
CA LEU A 443 -8.40 13.71 -27.75
C LEU A 443 -7.61 14.95 -28.19
N SER A 444 -6.35 15.07 -27.79
CA SER A 444 -5.46 16.17 -28.14
C SER A 444 -5.29 16.27 -29.66
N LEU A 445 -5.06 15.14 -30.32
CA LEU A 445 -4.92 15.09 -31.77
C LEU A 445 -6.21 15.44 -32.49
N LEU A 446 -7.36 14.97 -32.00
CA LEU A 446 -8.66 15.32 -32.57
C LEU A 446 -8.90 16.84 -32.51
N VAL A 447 -8.63 17.47 -31.36
CA VAL A 447 -8.77 18.92 -31.19
C VAL A 447 -7.77 19.66 -32.09
N TYR A 448 -6.53 19.18 -32.14
CA TYR A 448 -5.47 19.77 -32.94
C TYR A 448 -5.85 19.81 -34.42
N PHE A 449 -6.22 18.70 -34.99
CA PHE A 449 -6.59 18.61 -36.39
C PHE A 449 -7.91 19.32 -36.69
N ALA A 450 -8.88 19.31 -35.76
CA ALA A 450 -10.09 20.11 -35.91
C ALA A 450 -9.79 21.61 -36.00
N PHE A 451 -8.91 22.12 -35.15
CA PHE A 451 -8.49 23.54 -35.25
C PHE A 451 -7.63 23.82 -36.47
N ALA A 452 -6.71 22.92 -36.85
CA ALA A 452 -5.90 23.06 -38.05
C ALA A 452 -6.78 23.11 -39.31
N THR A 453 -7.75 22.19 -39.46
CA THR A 453 -8.65 22.21 -40.62
C THR A 453 -9.58 23.42 -40.62
N ALA A 454 -10.15 23.82 -39.48
CA ALA A 454 -11.08 24.93 -39.39
C ALA A 454 -10.41 26.31 -39.60
N ILE A 455 -9.19 26.52 -39.06
CA ILE A 455 -8.51 27.84 -39.05
C ILE A 455 -7.54 27.98 -40.20
N LEU A 456 -6.79 26.93 -40.57
CA LEU A 456 -5.79 26.97 -41.66
C LEU A 456 -6.38 26.57 -43.02
N GLY A 457 -7.62 26.07 -43.04
CA GLY A 457 -8.31 25.70 -44.30
C GLY A 457 -7.68 24.48 -44.99
N ILE A 458 -7.00 23.63 -44.29
CA ILE A 458 -6.36 22.39 -44.77
C ILE A 458 -7.25 21.20 -44.47
N GLY A 459 -7.97 20.74 -45.49
CA GLY A 459 -8.88 19.59 -45.35
C GLY A 459 -8.83 18.70 -46.58
#